data_b9a5e17f11e16173f20e08fee2ed9b9a
#
_entry.id   b9a5e17f11e16173f20e08fee2ed9b9a
#
_cell.length_a   1.000
_cell.length_b   1.000
_cell.length_c   1.000
_cell.angle_alpha   90.00
_cell.angle_beta   90.00
_cell.angle_gamma   90.00
#
_symmetry.space_group_name_H-M   'P 1'
#
loop_
_entity.id
_entity.type
_entity.pdbx_description
1 polymer ?
#
loop_
_entity_poly.entity_id
_entity_poly.type
_entity_poly.pdbx_seq_one_letter_code
_entity_poly.pdbx_strand_id
1 'polypeptide(L)'
;MDLLAISSNERAEILKHYDVSEAQVKEDVELIKSWKQKQPHLPENISDDFIARIFLRNKFRVERTKEKLDNYFTLRGYHDDLVKDLENIVPSKHFITHLPMPKLTPNHERVIIMKLINRDAEVYDMKELIKLDLAVTEILLQYDDSIGVRYVIDFGGFTLKHLTKWNPVLLLKNVTLVEKAYSCRIMGVHCVNFPEFAGKILGILKTVLRSKIYDKKEEMQVWSLTLDVSLILHLSENIIL
;
A
#
# COMPACT_ATOMS: atom_id res chain seq x y z
N MET A 1 -16.12 -6.21 -7.19
CA MET A 1 -14.65 -6.15 -7.15
C MET A 1 -14.00 -5.79 -8.47
N ASP A 2 -14.78 -5.66 -9.52
CA ASP A 2 -14.29 -5.22 -10.85
C ASP A 2 -13.76 -3.78 -10.88
N LEU A 3 -14.02 -2.99 -9.84
CA LEU A 3 -13.57 -1.59 -9.75
C LEU A 3 -12.03 -1.41 -9.70
N LEU A 4 -11.31 -2.46 -9.32
CA LEU A 4 -9.84 -2.45 -9.26
C LEU A 4 -9.19 -3.20 -10.42
N ALA A 5 -9.98 -3.88 -11.25
CA ALA A 5 -9.47 -4.60 -12.40
C ALA A 5 -8.86 -3.64 -13.43
N ILE A 6 -7.73 -4.03 -13.99
CA ILE A 6 -7.11 -3.30 -15.09
C ILE A 6 -7.55 -3.86 -16.45
N SER A 7 -7.53 -3.04 -17.47
CA SER A 7 -7.82 -3.46 -18.83
C SER A 7 -6.70 -4.34 -19.40
N SER A 8 -7.03 -5.13 -20.44
CA SER A 8 -6.02 -5.92 -21.15
C SER A 8 -4.92 -5.05 -21.77
N ASN A 9 -5.24 -3.81 -22.16
CA ASN A 9 -4.27 -2.87 -22.69
C ASN A 9 -3.29 -2.39 -21.61
N GLU A 10 -3.78 -2.00 -20.43
CA GLU A 10 -2.93 -1.63 -19.28
C GLU A 10 -2.03 -2.79 -18.86
N ARG A 11 -2.55 -4.02 -18.87
CA ARG A 11 -1.77 -5.22 -18.60
C ARG A 11 -0.63 -5.40 -19.61
N ALA A 12 -0.92 -5.24 -20.90
CA ALA A 12 0.09 -5.34 -21.96
C ALA A 12 1.17 -4.25 -21.83
N GLU A 13 0.78 -3.03 -21.49
CA GLU A 13 1.72 -1.92 -21.25
C GLU A 13 2.64 -2.17 -20.05
N ILE A 14 2.10 -2.71 -18.96
CA ILE A 14 2.87 -3.10 -17.76
C ILE A 14 3.89 -4.17 -18.11
N LEU A 15 3.49 -5.23 -18.81
CA LEU A 15 4.41 -6.30 -19.23
C LEU A 15 5.51 -5.77 -20.14
N LYS A 16 5.15 -4.93 -21.10
CA LYS A 16 6.12 -4.25 -21.98
C LYS A 16 7.09 -3.37 -21.19
N HIS A 17 6.62 -2.66 -20.19
CA HIS A 17 7.47 -1.82 -19.32
C HIS A 17 8.56 -2.62 -18.60
N TYR A 18 8.28 -3.88 -18.26
CA TYR A 18 9.24 -4.77 -17.60
C TYR A 18 9.95 -5.74 -18.54
N ASP A 19 9.69 -5.66 -19.85
CA ASP A 19 10.23 -6.56 -20.88
C ASP A 19 9.95 -8.04 -20.56
N VAL A 20 8.71 -8.36 -20.17
CA VAL A 20 8.26 -9.70 -19.78
C VAL A 20 7.04 -10.09 -20.60
N SER A 21 6.98 -11.35 -21.04
CA SER A 21 5.82 -11.92 -21.74
C SER A 21 4.86 -12.64 -20.79
N GLU A 22 3.57 -12.76 -21.17
CA GLU A 22 2.60 -13.57 -20.39
C GLU A 22 3.03 -15.05 -20.27
N ALA A 23 3.71 -15.59 -21.29
CA ALA A 23 4.24 -16.95 -21.23
C ALA A 23 5.31 -17.08 -20.14
N GLN A 24 6.25 -16.13 -20.08
CA GLN A 24 7.28 -16.07 -19.03
C GLN A 24 6.67 -15.93 -17.65
N VAL A 25 5.65 -15.06 -17.49
CA VAL A 25 4.95 -14.91 -16.19
C VAL A 25 4.36 -16.24 -15.73
N LYS A 26 3.72 -16.99 -16.63
CA LYS A 26 3.14 -18.30 -16.28
C LYS A 26 4.22 -19.32 -15.88
N GLU A 27 5.32 -19.38 -16.62
CA GLU A 27 6.42 -20.28 -16.30
C GLU A 27 7.04 -19.96 -14.95
N ASP A 28 7.31 -18.69 -14.67
CA ASP A 28 7.90 -18.25 -13.40
C ASP A 28 6.94 -18.44 -12.21
N VAL A 29 5.62 -18.27 -12.40
CA VAL A 29 4.61 -18.58 -11.38
C VAL A 29 4.63 -20.08 -11.04
N GLU A 30 4.71 -20.98 -12.03
CA GLU A 30 4.85 -22.42 -11.78
C GLU A 30 6.14 -22.76 -11.04
N LEU A 31 7.22 -22.06 -11.32
CA LEU A 31 8.50 -22.21 -10.60
C LEU A 31 8.37 -21.80 -9.13
N ILE A 32 7.67 -20.69 -8.85
CA ILE A 32 7.39 -20.21 -7.49
C ILE A 32 6.47 -21.21 -6.76
N LYS A 33 5.44 -21.75 -7.43
CA LYS A 33 4.55 -22.78 -6.87
C LYS A 33 5.32 -24.07 -6.50
N SER A 34 6.20 -24.52 -7.37
CA SER A 34 7.04 -25.70 -7.12
C SER A 34 7.96 -25.51 -5.92
N TRP A 35 8.50 -24.30 -5.74
CA TRP A 35 9.27 -23.94 -4.55
C TRP A 35 8.36 -23.91 -3.31
N LYS A 36 7.19 -23.29 -3.39
CA LYS A 36 6.22 -23.16 -2.29
C LYS A 36 5.79 -24.52 -1.75
N GLN A 37 5.58 -25.53 -2.62
CA GLN A 37 5.22 -26.90 -2.21
C GLN A 37 6.25 -27.55 -1.29
N LYS A 38 7.51 -27.08 -1.31
CA LYS A 38 8.59 -27.56 -0.46
C LYS A 38 8.71 -26.76 0.85
N GLN A 39 7.78 -25.81 1.09
CA GLN A 39 7.76 -24.96 2.29
C GLN A 39 6.60 -25.37 3.20
N PRO A 40 6.81 -26.25 4.20
CA PRO A 40 5.71 -26.81 5.00
C PRO A 40 5.00 -25.79 5.88
N HIS A 41 5.58 -24.63 6.11
CA HIS A 41 5.00 -23.53 6.89
C HIS A 41 4.08 -22.61 6.07
N LEU A 42 4.10 -22.73 4.73
CA LEU A 42 3.23 -21.96 3.85
C LEU A 42 1.91 -22.71 3.59
N PRO A 43 0.77 -22.01 3.48
CA PRO A 43 -0.52 -22.62 3.19
C PRO A 43 -0.50 -23.41 1.87
N GLU A 44 -1.22 -24.51 1.83
CA GLU A 44 -1.33 -25.33 0.61
C GLU A 44 -2.05 -24.59 -0.51
N ASN A 45 -3.12 -23.87 -0.17
CA ASN A 45 -4.04 -23.24 -1.12
C ASN A 45 -3.71 -21.75 -1.30
N ILE A 46 -2.70 -21.44 -2.11
CA ILE A 46 -2.40 -20.07 -2.56
C ILE A 46 -2.72 -20.00 -4.05
N SER A 47 -3.57 -19.06 -4.45
CA SER A 47 -3.98 -18.93 -5.85
C SER A 47 -2.84 -18.44 -6.74
N ASP A 48 -2.85 -18.85 -8.01
CA ASP A 48 -1.88 -18.41 -9.00
C ASP A 48 -1.93 -16.89 -9.22
N ASP A 49 -3.14 -16.32 -9.19
CA ASP A 49 -3.34 -14.88 -9.30
C ASP A 49 -2.68 -14.11 -8.16
N PHE A 50 -2.77 -14.63 -6.92
CA PHE A 50 -2.12 -14.02 -5.78
C PHE A 50 -0.59 -14.04 -5.92
N ILE A 51 -0.03 -15.17 -6.36
CA ILE A 51 1.40 -15.30 -6.64
C ILE A 51 1.81 -14.33 -7.75
N ALA A 52 1.04 -14.28 -8.85
CA ALA A 52 1.31 -13.40 -9.99
C ALA A 52 1.30 -11.92 -9.60
N ARG A 53 0.41 -11.48 -8.69
CA ARG A 53 0.38 -10.10 -8.18
C ARG A 53 1.58 -9.77 -7.30
N ILE A 54 1.98 -10.68 -6.41
CA ILE A 54 3.23 -10.49 -5.66
C ILE A 54 4.41 -10.44 -6.62
N PHE A 55 4.43 -11.27 -7.67
CA PHE A 55 5.48 -11.33 -8.68
C PHE A 55 5.58 -10.01 -9.47
N LEU A 56 4.46 -9.49 -9.95
CA LEU A 56 4.37 -8.17 -10.59
C LEU A 56 4.93 -7.06 -9.67
N ARG A 57 4.47 -6.99 -8.43
CA ARG A 57 4.90 -5.97 -7.45
C ARG A 57 6.39 -6.08 -7.10
N ASN A 58 6.98 -7.23 -7.30
CA ASN A 58 8.43 -7.45 -7.16
C ASN A 58 9.20 -7.36 -8.48
N LYS A 59 8.62 -6.69 -9.50
CA LYS A 59 9.25 -6.44 -10.81
C LYS A 59 9.64 -7.76 -11.51
N PHE A 60 8.79 -8.76 -11.41
CA PHE A 60 8.99 -10.10 -11.99
C PHE A 60 10.33 -10.75 -11.60
N ARG A 61 10.70 -10.62 -10.31
CA ARG A 61 11.92 -11.25 -9.76
C ARG A 61 11.55 -12.45 -8.90
N VAL A 62 11.80 -13.65 -9.38
CA VAL A 62 11.40 -14.92 -8.75
C VAL A 62 11.89 -15.02 -7.31
N GLU A 63 13.18 -14.84 -7.04
CA GLU A 63 13.74 -14.98 -5.68
C GLU A 63 13.19 -13.95 -4.70
N ARG A 64 12.98 -12.71 -5.16
CA ARG A 64 12.37 -11.68 -4.32
C ARG A 64 10.89 -11.99 -4.05
N THR A 65 10.20 -12.62 -4.99
CA THR A 65 8.81 -13.04 -4.82
C THR A 65 8.68 -14.16 -3.79
N LYS A 66 9.59 -15.14 -3.82
CA LYS A 66 9.67 -16.18 -2.80
C LYS A 66 9.88 -15.60 -1.40
N GLU A 67 10.85 -14.69 -1.24
CA GLU A 67 11.09 -13.98 0.02
C GLU A 67 9.85 -13.22 0.51
N LYS A 68 9.15 -12.55 -0.41
CA LYS A 68 7.95 -11.76 -0.06
C LYS A 68 6.76 -12.64 0.28
N LEU A 69 6.60 -13.76 -0.41
CA LEU A 69 5.56 -14.74 -0.12
C LEU A 69 5.76 -15.37 1.27
N ASP A 70 6.99 -15.71 1.60
CA ASP A 70 7.36 -16.20 2.93
C ASP A 70 7.10 -15.15 4.01
N ASN A 71 7.56 -13.92 3.81
CA ASN A 71 7.36 -12.80 4.72
C ASN A 71 5.86 -12.48 4.92
N TYR A 72 5.02 -12.61 3.89
CA TYR A 72 3.59 -12.34 4.01
C TYR A 72 2.93 -13.21 5.08
N PHE A 73 3.19 -14.50 5.09
CA PHE A 73 2.62 -15.42 6.08
C PHE A 73 3.32 -15.31 7.44
N THR A 74 4.65 -15.26 7.46
CA THR A 74 5.44 -15.22 8.69
C THR A 74 5.20 -13.94 9.49
N LEU A 75 5.29 -12.75 8.86
CA LEU A 75 5.15 -11.48 9.56
C LEU A 75 3.70 -11.23 10.01
N ARG A 76 2.71 -11.73 9.26
CA ARG A 76 1.32 -11.67 9.68
C ARG A 76 1.11 -12.47 10.97
N GLY A 77 1.71 -13.64 11.08
CA GLY A 77 1.67 -14.43 12.32
C GLY A 77 2.29 -13.71 13.52
N TYR A 78 3.41 -13.00 13.31
CA TYR A 78 4.06 -12.22 14.38
C TYR A 78 3.29 -10.96 14.80
N HIS A 79 2.46 -10.42 13.93
CA HIS A 79 1.70 -9.18 14.16
C HIS A 79 0.19 -9.42 14.17
N ASP A 80 -0.23 -10.55 14.73
CA ASP A 80 -1.65 -10.95 14.82
C ASP A 80 -2.53 -9.86 15.43
N ASP A 81 -2.02 -9.09 16.38
CA ASP A 81 -2.69 -7.95 17.00
C ASP A 81 -3.11 -6.83 16.01
N LEU A 82 -2.49 -6.77 14.84
CA LEU A 82 -2.79 -5.80 13.77
C LEU A 82 -3.50 -6.42 12.56
N VAL A 83 -3.29 -7.71 12.28
CA VAL A 83 -3.79 -8.34 11.05
C VAL A 83 -4.98 -9.27 11.26
N LYS A 84 -5.29 -9.59 12.52
CA LYS A 84 -6.46 -10.39 12.84
C LYS A 84 -7.76 -9.65 12.53
N ASP A 85 -8.72 -10.36 11.97
CA ASP A 85 -10.07 -9.88 11.66
C ASP A 85 -10.12 -8.66 10.74
N LEU A 86 -9.13 -8.50 9.83
CA LEU A 86 -9.13 -7.40 8.85
C LEU A 86 -10.35 -7.44 7.92
N GLU A 87 -10.89 -8.64 7.65
CA GLU A 87 -12.09 -8.84 6.85
C GLU A 87 -13.37 -8.29 7.53
N ASN A 88 -13.34 -8.13 8.85
CA ASN A 88 -14.47 -7.63 9.64
C ASN A 88 -14.43 -6.11 9.83
N ILE A 89 -13.43 -5.42 9.26
CA ILE A 89 -13.34 -3.96 9.34
C ILE A 89 -14.45 -3.33 8.52
N VAL A 90 -15.26 -2.51 9.18
CA VAL A 90 -16.37 -1.78 8.55
C VAL A 90 -15.95 -0.33 8.29
N PRO A 91 -15.62 0.07 7.05
CA PRO A 91 -15.12 1.40 6.73
C PRO A 91 -16.03 2.55 7.20
N SER A 92 -17.34 2.36 7.18
CA SER A 92 -18.32 3.37 7.60
C SER A 92 -18.26 3.76 9.08
N LYS A 93 -17.59 2.99 9.91
CA LYS A 93 -17.39 3.28 11.34
C LYS A 93 -16.08 4.01 11.62
N HIS A 94 -15.23 4.17 10.59
CA HIS A 94 -13.94 4.81 10.80
C HIS A 94 -14.03 6.34 10.73
N PHE A 95 -13.15 6.98 11.46
CA PHE A 95 -12.98 8.44 11.48
C PHE A 95 -12.20 8.95 10.27
N ILE A 96 -11.67 8.05 9.44
CA ILE A 96 -10.85 8.36 8.27
C ILE A 96 -11.32 7.55 7.06
N THR A 97 -11.30 8.16 5.89
CA THR A 97 -11.43 7.45 4.62
C THR A 97 -10.07 6.91 4.17
N HIS A 98 -10.08 5.75 3.53
CA HIS A 98 -8.91 5.12 2.92
C HIS A 98 -9.38 4.48 1.61
N LEU A 99 -9.37 5.28 0.55
CA LEU A 99 -10.09 4.97 -0.69
C LEU A 99 -9.12 4.74 -1.85
N PRO A 100 -8.97 3.51 -2.35
CA PRO A 100 -8.33 3.24 -3.62
C PRO A 100 -9.18 3.77 -4.78
N MET A 101 -8.56 4.55 -5.66
CA MET A 101 -9.25 5.10 -6.83
C MET A 101 -9.39 4.04 -7.92
N PRO A 102 -10.53 3.99 -8.65
CA PRO A 102 -10.77 2.95 -9.66
C PRO A 102 -9.79 2.96 -10.83
N LYS A 103 -9.40 4.15 -11.30
CA LYS A 103 -8.48 4.30 -12.45
C LYS A 103 -7.03 4.36 -12.00
N LEU A 104 -6.13 3.79 -12.80
CA LEU A 104 -4.69 3.95 -12.62
C LEU A 104 -4.22 5.31 -13.14
N THR A 105 -3.08 5.76 -12.62
CA THR A 105 -2.33 6.87 -13.24
C THR A 105 -1.76 6.44 -14.60
N PRO A 106 -1.32 7.39 -15.44
CA PRO A 106 -0.61 7.05 -16.69
C PRO A 106 0.65 6.19 -16.48
N ASN A 107 1.19 6.17 -15.27
CA ASN A 107 2.32 5.32 -14.89
C ASN A 107 1.87 3.98 -14.26
N HIS A 108 0.62 3.58 -14.44
CA HIS A 108 0.01 2.34 -13.90
C HIS A 108 0.06 2.21 -12.37
N GLU A 109 0.05 3.34 -11.64
CA GLU A 109 0.04 3.38 -10.18
C GLU A 109 -1.40 3.51 -9.66
N ARG A 110 -1.75 2.85 -8.55
CA ARG A 110 -3.03 3.02 -7.85
C ARG A 110 -2.95 4.21 -6.91
N VAL A 111 -3.82 5.19 -7.07
CA VAL A 111 -3.95 6.30 -6.12
C VAL A 111 -4.81 5.86 -4.95
N ILE A 112 -4.35 6.15 -3.72
CA ILE A 112 -5.11 5.93 -2.49
C ILE A 112 -5.30 7.29 -1.82
N ILE A 113 -6.55 7.67 -1.58
CA ILE A 113 -6.90 8.92 -0.90
C ILE A 113 -7.18 8.63 0.58
N MET A 114 -6.48 9.34 1.45
CA MET A 114 -6.69 9.31 2.90
C MET A 114 -7.15 10.69 3.40
N LYS A 115 -8.25 10.72 4.14
CA LYS A 115 -8.84 11.96 4.65
C LYS A 115 -9.62 11.71 5.93
N LEU A 116 -9.51 12.61 6.91
CA LEU A 116 -10.38 12.59 8.10
C LEU A 116 -11.84 12.86 7.71
N ILE A 117 -12.72 11.93 8.05
CA ILE A 117 -14.19 12.10 7.95
C ILE A 117 -14.70 12.77 9.23
N ASN A 118 -14.29 12.24 10.39
CA ASN A 118 -14.56 12.85 11.67
C ASN A 118 -13.30 13.56 12.17
N ARG A 119 -13.42 14.87 12.42
CA ARG A 119 -12.32 15.73 12.86
C ARG A 119 -12.17 15.81 14.38
N ASP A 120 -13.03 15.11 15.13
CA ASP A 120 -12.89 15.04 16.58
C ASP A 120 -11.70 14.13 16.94
N ALA A 121 -10.69 14.73 17.56
CA ALA A 121 -9.52 14.00 17.99
C ALA A 121 -9.82 12.95 19.07
N GLU A 122 -10.97 13.00 19.75
CA GLU A 122 -11.31 11.99 20.76
C GLU A 122 -11.59 10.63 20.13
N VAL A 123 -12.19 10.60 18.94
CA VAL A 123 -12.49 9.35 18.24
C VAL A 123 -11.30 8.81 17.42
N TYR A 124 -10.23 9.60 17.30
CA TYR A 124 -9.04 9.18 16.55
C TYR A 124 -8.29 8.09 17.29
N ASP A 125 -8.14 6.95 16.65
CA ASP A 125 -7.37 5.80 17.14
C ASP A 125 -6.35 5.37 16.05
N MET A 126 -5.07 5.43 16.39
CA MET A 126 -4.00 5.08 15.45
C MET A 126 -3.96 3.59 15.14
N LYS A 127 -4.35 2.72 16.07
CA LYS A 127 -4.38 1.28 15.83
C LYS A 127 -5.46 0.92 14.83
N GLU A 128 -6.64 1.53 14.94
CA GLU A 128 -7.74 1.35 14.00
C GLU A 128 -7.40 1.94 12.62
N LEU A 129 -6.70 3.09 12.56
CA LEU A 129 -6.16 3.61 11.30
C LEU A 129 -5.25 2.61 10.61
N ILE A 130 -4.31 2.02 11.35
CA ILE A 130 -3.36 1.03 10.82
C ILE A 130 -4.09 -0.24 10.36
N LYS A 131 -5.06 -0.72 11.11
CA LYS A 131 -5.87 -1.87 10.70
C LYS A 131 -6.64 -1.60 9.40
N LEU A 132 -7.20 -0.40 9.25
CA LEU A 132 -7.87 -0.01 8.01
C LEU A 132 -6.89 0.06 6.83
N ASP A 133 -5.69 0.62 7.03
CA ASP A 133 -4.63 0.65 6.01
C ASP A 133 -4.22 -0.76 5.58
N LEU A 134 -4.03 -1.66 6.54
CA LEU A 134 -3.70 -3.07 6.27
C LEU A 134 -4.84 -3.81 5.58
N ALA A 135 -6.11 -3.55 5.95
CA ALA A 135 -7.28 -4.14 5.29
C ALA A 135 -7.38 -3.72 3.81
N VAL A 136 -7.19 -2.42 3.54
CA VAL A 136 -7.16 -1.91 2.16
C VAL A 136 -5.97 -2.50 1.40
N THR A 137 -4.81 -2.59 2.02
CA THR A 137 -3.61 -3.18 1.41
C THR A 137 -3.80 -4.67 1.09
N GLU A 138 -4.53 -5.41 1.94
CA GLU A 138 -4.94 -6.80 1.70
C GLU A 138 -5.83 -6.91 0.45
N ILE A 139 -6.86 -6.07 0.34
CA ILE A 139 -7.74 -6.02 -0.83
C ILE A 139 -6.94 -5.70 -2.10
N LEU A 140 -6.04 -4.73 -2.03
CA LEU A 140 -5.18 -4.40 -3.18
C LEU A 140 -4.26 -5.56 -3.55
N LEU A 141 -3.75 -6.32 -2.58
CA LEU A 141 -2.91 -7.49 -2.89
C LEU A 141 -3.70 -8.61 -3.56
N GLN A 142 -4.99 -8.74 -3.24
CA GLN A 142 -5.84 -9.78 -3.80
C GLN A 142 -6.47 -9.43 -5.14
N TYR A 143 -6.67 -8.14 -5.46
CA TYR A 143 -7.52 -7.74 -6.59
C TYR A 143 -6.91 -6.67 -7.50
N ASP A 144 -5.76 -6.08 -7.15
CA ASP A 144 -5.18 -4.95 -7.88
C ASP A 144 -3.87 -5.33 -8.57
N ASP A 145 -3.84 -5.22 -9.89
CA ASP A 145 -2.69 -5.47 -10.74
C ASP A 145 -1.87 -4.20 -11.06
N SER A 146 -1.99 -3.14 -10.26
CA SER A 146 -1.13 -1.96 -10.39
C SER A 146 0.33 -2.26 -10.03
N ILE A 147 1.25 -1.47 -10.59
CA ILE A 147 2.68 -1.63 -10.31
C ILE A 147 3.11 -1.11 -8.93
N GLY A 148 2.24 -0.36 -8.27
CA GLY A 148 2.47 0.22 -6.95
C GLY A 148 1.39 1.24 -6.58
N VAL A 149 1.51 1.82 -5.40
CA VAL A 149 0.53 2.74 -4.84
C VAL A 149 1.10 4.14 -4.64
N ARG A 150 0.26 5.14 -4.85
CA ARG A 150 0.55 6.55 -4.59
C ARG A 150 -0.47 7.10 -3.60
N TYR A 151 -0.01 7.55 -2.45
CA TYR A 151 -0.88 8.11 -1.43
C TYR A 151 -1.11 9.59 -1.65
N VAL A 152 -2.35 10.03 -1.46
CA VAL A 152 -2.75 11.43 -1.28
C VAL A 152 -3.37 11.55 0.10
N ILE A 153 -2.69 12.22 1.01
CA ILE A 153 -3.10 12.38 2.41
C ILE A 153 -3.57 13.79 2.65
N ASP A 154 -4.87 13.94 2.89
CA ASP A 154 -5.48 15.23 3.25
C ASP A 154 -5.45 15.43 4.77
N PHE A 155 -4.61 16.35 5.22
CA PHE A 155 -4.49 16.76 6.62
C PHE A 155 -5.54 17.80 7.07
N GLY A 156 -6.52 18.12 6.23
CA GLY A 156 -7.58 19.06 6.55
C GLY A 156 -8.35 18.65 7.80
N GLY A 157 -8.24 19.47 8.87
CA GLY A 157 -8.82 19.19 10.17
C GLY A 157 -7.96 18.37 11.12
N PHE A 158 -6.75 17.96 10.72
CA PHE A 158 -5.78 17.31 11.61
C PHE A 158 -5.17 18.35 12.56
N THR A 159 -5.21 18.07 13.86
CA THR A 159 -4.76 18.96 14.93
C THR A 159 -3.60 18.37 15.72
N LEU A 160 -2.95 19.18 16.57
CA LEU A 160 -1.95 18.69 17.51
C LEU A 160 -2.48 17.57 18.41
N LYS A 161 -3.77 17.62 18.79
CA LYS A 161 -4.39 16.59 19.61
C LYS A 161 -4.44 15.22 18.89
N HIS A 162 -4.64 15.19 17.59
CA HIS A 162 -4.49 13.98 16.79
C HIS A 162 -3.04 13.48 16.83
N LEU A 163 -2.06 14.39 16.67
CA LEU A 163 -0.65 14.04 16.66
C LEU A 163 -0.18 13.46 18.01
N THR A 164 -0.73 13.91 19.15
CA THR A 164 -0.38 13.32 20.47
C THR A 164 -0.81 11.86 20.62
N LYS A 165 -1.74 11.40 19.79
CA LYS A 165 -2.19 9.99 19.77
C LYS A 165 -1.34 9.10 18.86
N TRP A 166 -0.37 9.66 18.15
CA TRP A 166 0.53 8.88 17.30
C TRP A 166 1.50 8.05 18.15
N ASN A 167 1.62 6.79 17.78
CA ASN A 167 2.57 5.85 18.38
C ASN A 167 3.63 5.46 17.33
N PRO A 168 4.88 5.94 17.46
CA PRO A 168 5.94 5.64 16.49
C PRO A 168 6.23 4.14 16.35
N VAL A 169 6.04 3.34 17.41
CA VAL A 169 6.24 1.90 17.38
C VAL A 169 5.18 1.22 16.51
N LEU A 170 3.91 1.61 16.66
CA LEU A 170 2.83 1.11 15.80
C LEU A 170 3.04 1.52 14.33
N LEU A 171 3.47 2.76 14.10
CA LEU A 171 3.78 3.24 12.76
C LEU A 171 4.92 2.43 12.13
N LEU A 172 5.97 2.13 12.89
CA LEU A 172 7.07 1.28 12.43
C LEU A 172 6.63 -0.16 12.11
N LYS A 173 5.74 -0.74 12.93
CA LYS A 173 5.14 -2.05 12.66
C LYS A 173 4.34 -2.01 11.35
N ASN A 174 3.50 -0.99 11.13
CA ASN A 174 2.74 -0.84 9.90
C ASN A 174 3.63 -0.76 8.67
N VAL A 175 4.60 0.16 8.68
CA VAL A 175 5.57 0.30 7.56
C VAL A 175 6.29 -1.02 7.29
N THR A 176 6.65 -1.76 8.34
CA THR A 176 7.30 -3.07 8.19
C THR A 176 6.39 -4.10 7.50
N LEU A 177 5.13 -4.17 7.91
CA LEU A 177 4.13 -5.07 7.30
C LEU A 177 3.89 -4.69 5.84
N VAL A 178 3.58 -3.42 5.57
CA VAL A 178 3.27 -2.91 4.22
C VAL A 178 4.42 -3.19 3.25
N GLU A 179 5.67 -2.90 3.65
CA GLU A 179 6.83 -3.09 2.77
C GLU A 179 7.28 -4.54 2.64
N LYS A 180 7.35 -5.26 3.76
CA LYS A 180 7.97 -6.58 3.79
C LYS A 180 6.97 -7.70 3.52
N ALA A 181 5.78 -7.64 4.11
CA ALA A 181 4.77 -8.67 3.96
C ALA A 181 3.91 -8.43 2.72
N TYR A 182 3.27 -7.28 2.63
CA TYR A 182 2.27 -7.01 1.58
C TYR A 182 2.85 -6.66 0.21
N SER A 183 4.17 -6.60 0.06
CA SER A 183 4.80 -6.22 -1.21
C SER A 183 4.26 -4.91 -1.80
N CYS A 184 3.74 -4.03 -0.95
CA CYS A 184 3.20 -2.76 -1.37
C CYS A 184 4.36 -1.82 -1.74
N ARG A 185 4.44 -1.46 -3.02
CA ARG A 185 5.42 -0.49 -3.52
C ARG A 185 4.81 0.90 -3.39
N ILE A 186 5.33 1.69 -2.45
CA ILE A 186 4.95 3.09 -2.32
C ILE A 186 5.73 3.88 -3.37
N MET A 187 4.99 4.41 -4.37
CA MET A 187 5.55 5.18 -5.51
C MET A 187 5.62 6.68 -5.20
N GLY A 188 4.85 7.14 -4.22
CA GLY A 188 4.87 8.51 -3.76
C GLY A 188 3.84 8.77 -2.68
N VAL A 189 4.07 9.84 -1.91
CA VAL A 189 3.12 10.35 -0.91
C VAL A 189 2.97 11.85 -1.11
N HIS A 190 1.76 12.28 -1.40
CA HIS A 190 1.39 13.68 -1.55
C HIS A 190 0.57 14.09 -0.34
N CYS A 191 1.02 15.11 0.37
CA CYS A 191 0.32 15.63 1.54
C CYS A 191 -0.28 16.98 1.19
N VAL A 192 -1.57 17.14 1.44
CA VAL A 192 -2.28 18.39 1.18
C VAL A 192 -2.89 18.93 2.48
N ASN A 193 -3.22 20.22 2.49
CA ASN A 193 -3.76 20.91 3.67
C ASN A 193 -2.88 20.71 4.91
N PHE A 194 -1.56 20.79 4.74
CA PHE A 194 -0.59 20.57 5.81
C PHE A 194 -0.79 21.59 6.93
N PRO A 195 -0.89 21.15 8.21
CA PRO A 195 -1.02 22.06 9.34
C PRO A 195 0.30 22.80 9.61
N GLU A 196 0.23 23.95 10.32
CA GLU A 196 1.40 24.74 10.70
C GLU A 196 2.48 23.96 11.48
N PHE A 197 2.06 22.91 12.19
CA PHE A 197 2.97 22.01 12.91
C PHE A 197 3.50 20.83 12.07
N ALA A 198 3.39 20.89 10.73
CA ALA A 198 3.85 19.84 9.80
C ALA A 198 5.29 19.38 10.06
N GLY A 199 6.17 20.28 10.51
CA GLY A 199 7.54 19.92 10.89
C GLY A 199 7.64 18.83 11.96
N LYS A 200 6.70 18.76 12.90
CA LYS A 200 6.63 17.71 13.93
C LYS A 200 6.22 16.37 13.31
N ILE A 201 5.21 16.38 12.40
CA ILE A 201 4.79 15.19 11.65
C ILE A 201 5.96 14.63 10.86
N LEU A 202 6.62 15.48 10.07
CA LEU A 202 7.80 15.09 9.28
C LEU A 202 8.93 14.56 10.14
N GLY A 203 9.14 15.12 11.34
CA GLY A 203 10.13 14.64 12.31
C GLY A 203 9.86 13.19 12.73
N ILE A 204 8.62 12.86 13.09
CA ILE A 204 8.20 11.49 13.45
C ILE A 204 8.37 10.56 12.26
N LEU A 205 7.86 10.94 11.08
CA LEU A 205 7.97 10.14 9.87
C LEU A 205 9.43 9.86 9.49
N LYS A 206 10.30 10.87 9.53
CA LYS A 206 11.74 10.70 9.28
C LYS A 206 12.38 9.72 10.26
N THR A 207 12.00 9.73 11.52
CA THR A 207 12.54 8.81 12.52
C THR A 207 12.14 7.37 12.24
N VAL A 208 10.87 7.14 11.88
CA VAL A 208 10.33 5.81 11.57
C VAL A 208 10.88 5.28 10.24
N LEU A 209 10.97 6.14 9.23
CA LEU A 209 11.39 5.76 7.88
C LEU A 209 12.92 5.63 7.75
N ARG A 210 13.71 6.41 8.49
CA ARG A 210 15.19 6.38 8.45
C ARG A 210 15.78 5.01 8.72
N SER A 211 15.14 4.19 9.52
CA SER A 211 15.63 2.86 9.83
C SER A 211 15.57 1.87 8.67
N LYS A 212 14.84 2.19 7.58
CA LYS A 212 14.57 1.22 6.50
C LYS A 212 14.60 1.75 5.07
N ILE A 213 14.31 3.02 4.84
CA ILE A 213 14.17 3.60 3.48
C ILE A 213 15.42 4.35 3.05
N TYR A 214 16.22 4.89 3.98
CA TYR A 214 17.42 5.68 3.67
C TYR A 214 18.60 4.87 3.14
N ASP A 215 18.64 3.55 3.32
CA ASP A 215 19.68 2.69 2.77
C ASP A 215 19.56 2.45 1.26
N LYS A 216 18.46 2.87 0.64
CA LYS A 216 18.24 2.79 -0.82
C LYS A 216 18.22 4.18 -1.46
N LYS A 217 19.39 4.73 -1.73
CA LYS A 217 19.56 6.05 -2.37
C LYS A 217 18.92 6.21 -3.76
N GLU A 218 18.46 5.16 -4.42
CA GLU A 218 17.96 5.20 -5.80
C GLU A 218 16.42 5.20 -5.95
N GLU A 219 15.63 4.94 -4.91
CA GLU A 219 14.16 4.86 -5.03
C GLU A 219 13.40 5.97 -4.28
N MET A 220 14.08 6.99 -3.74
CA MET A 220 13.47 8.01 -2.89
C MET A 220 13.22 9.34 -3.58
N GLN A 221 12.32 9.35 -4.55
CA GLN A 221 11.55 10.57 -4.91
C GLN A 221 10.19 10.59 -4.17
N VAL A 222 10.14 10.25 -2.89
CA VAL A 222 8.90 9.90 -2.21
C VAL A 222 8.20 11.08 -1.54
N TRP A 223 8.86 12.22 -1.35
CA TRP A 223 8.27 13.33 -0.60
C TRP A 223 8.29 14.62 -1.41
N SER A 224 7.34 14.76 -2.31
CA SER A 224 6.99 16.05 -2.83
C SER A 224 5.96 16.70 -1.91
N LEU A 225 6.38 17.72 -1.17
CA LEU A 225 5.46 18.68 -0.56
C LEU A 225 4.87 19.51 -1.71
N THR A 226 3.96 18.94 -2.47
CA THR A 226 3.23 19.73 -3.46
C THR A 226 2.06 20.37 -2.77
N LEU A 227 2.18 21.68 -2.55
CA LEU A 227 1.06 22.59 -2.31
C LEU A 227 0.12 22.68 -3.54
N ASP A 228 0.26 21.76 -4.49
CA ASP A 228 -0.46 21.85 -5.75
C ASP A 228 -1.85 21.21 -5.65
N VAL A 229 -2.79 22.07 -5.23
CA VAL A 229 -4.22 21.78 -5.21
C VAL A 229 -4.74 21.41 -6.61
N SER A 230 -4.03 21.82 -7.68
CA SER A 230 -4.42 21.56 -9.08
C SER A 230 -4.41 20.08 -9.42
N LEU A 231 -3.49 19.29 -8.87
CA LEU A 231 -3.43 17.84 -9.10
C LEU A 231 -4.65 17.12 -8.49
N ILE A 232 -5.13 17.58 -7.33
CA ILE A 232 -6.31 16.99 -6.67
C ILE A 232 -7.58 17.38 -7.41
N LEU A 233 -7.69 18.60 -7.89
CA LEU A 233 -8.82 19.05 -8.70
C LEU A 233 -8.82 18.30 -10.04
N HIS A 234 -7.68 18.14 -10.68
CA HIS A 234 -7.57 17.38 -11.93
C HIS A 234 -7.88 15.88 -11.76
N LEU A 235 -7.51 15.29 -10.63
CA LEU A 235 -7.89 13.92 -10.27
C LEU A 235 -9.39 13.83 -9.93
N SER A 236 -9.97 14.82 -9.24
CA SER A 236 -11.40 14.82 -8.90
C SER A 236 -12.30 15.05 -10.12
N GLU A 237 -11.91 15.92 -11.05
CA GLU A 237 -12.66 16.19 -12.28
C GLU A 237 -12.62 15.03 -13.29
N ASN A 238 -11.55 14.24 -13.32
CA ASN A 238 -11.40 13.12 -14.24
C ASN A 238 -11.80 11.74 -13.66
N ILE A 239 -12.24 11.68 -12.40
CA ILE A 239 -12.49 10.41 -11.68
C ILE A 239 -13.96 10.30 -11.23
N ILE A 240 -14.74 11.39 -11.22
CA ILE A 240 -16.14 11.43 -10.79
C ILE A 240 -17.13 11.28 -11.96
N LEU A 241 -16.67 11.08 -13.21
CA LEU A 241 -17.54 10.78 -14.35
C LEU A 241 -17.43 9.33 -14.81
#